data_066df58f50f27de1da48d0191ad68d37
#
_entry.id   066df58f50f27de1da48d0191ad68d37
#
_cell.length_a   1.000
_cell.length_b   1.000
_cell.length_c   1.000
_cell.angle_alpha   90.00
_cell.angle_beta   90.00
_cell.angle_gamma   90.00
#
_symmetry.space_group_name_H-M   'P 1'
#
loop_
_entity.id
_entity.type
_entity.pdbx_description
1 polymer ?
#
loop_
_entity_poly.entity_id
_entity_poly.type
_entity_poly.pdbx_seq_one_letter_code
_entity_poly.pdbx_strand_id
1 'polypeptide(L)'
;MRSEPEKARKMVRVVLDTNVLVSAFRNKGKSRSLLSGLMEKHEVVLSSQILAELADVLSRDKFNVTNAQIDKFLSILVRYAVVVPVQSTSIILEDPDDDVILDTAFCGKAEYIVSGDKHLLKIVRYRNVEILSVNDFLQKIDKKQL
;
A
#
# COMPACT_ATOMS: atom_id res chain seq x y z
N MET A 1 -8.34 -0.73 -33.01
CA MET A 1 -7.74 -0.67 -32.67
C MET A 1 -7.50 -0.34 -31.49
N ARG A 2 -7.13 -0.43 -30.91
CA ARG A 2 -6.90 -0.28 -29.87
C ARG A 2 -6.52 0.60 -29.38
N SER A 3 -6.48 0.53 -28.61
CA SER A 3 -6.56 1.66 -28.15
C SER A 3 -5.31 2.17 -27.64
N GLU A 4 -4.74 3.13 -28.20
CA GLU A 4 -3.52 3.74 -27.81
C GLU A 4 -3.56 4.32 -26.41
N PRO A 5 -4.65 5.01 -26.03
CA PRO A 5 -4.70 5.57 -24.67
C PRO A 5 -4.51 4.53 -23.59
N GLU A 6 -4.97 3.34 -23.83
CA GLU A 6 -4.80 2.29 -22.84
C GLU A 6 -3.38 1.88 -22.68
N LYS A 7 -2.65 1.88 -23.76
CA LYS A 7 -1.23 1.57 -23.68
C LYS A 7 -0.49 2.64 -22.91
N ALA A 8 -0.91 3.88 -23.08
CA ALA A 8 -0.27 4.97 -22.38
C ALA A 8 -0.53 4.93 -20.89
N ARG A 9 -1.62 4.30 -20.48
CA ARG A 9 -1.96 4.23 -19.07
C ARG A 9 -1.47 2.93 -18.49
N LYS A 10 -0.19 2.91 -18.22
CA LYS A 10 0.43 1.74 -17.65
C LYS A 10 -0.08 1.48 -16.25
N MET A 11 -0.42 0.24 -15.97
CA MET A 11 -0.75 -0.17 -14.62
C MET A 11 0.52 -0.22 -13.78
N VAL A 12 0.45 0.34 -12.57
CA VAL A 12 1.56 0.28 -11.65
C VAL A 12 1.18 -0.56 -10.44
N ARG A 13 2.18 -1.15 -9.82
CA ARG A 13 2.03 -1.94 -8.61
C ARG A 13 2.56 -1.15 -7.44
N VAL A 14 1.73 -0.99 -6.42
CA VAL A 14 2.02 -0.10 -5.30
C VAL A 14 1.77 -0.81 -3.98
N VAL A 15 2.76 -0.80 -3.10
CA VAL A 15 2.59 -1.29 -1.73
C VAL A 15 2.15 -0.11 -0.87
N LEU A 16 1.12 -0.30 -0.07
CA LEU A 16 0.69 0.69 0.89
C LEU A 16 1.08 0.25 2.28
N ASP A 17 1.76 1.13 2.99
CA ASP A 17 2.12 0.89 4.38
C ASP A 17 0.87 0.77 5.24
N THR A 18 0.98 0.05 6.35
CA THR A 18 -0.14 -0.16 7.25
C THR A 18 -0.79 1.16 7.68
N ASN A 19 0.02 2.18 7.99
CA ASN A 19 -0.53 3.46 8.44
C ASN A 19 -1.35 4.16 7.36
N VAL A 20 -0.97 3.99 6.09
CA VAL A 20 -1.75 4.54 4.99
C VAL A 20 -3.10 3.82 4.91
N LEU A 21 -3.09 2.51 5.09
CA LEU A 21 -4.33 1.73 5.09
C LEU A 21 -5.24 2.09 6.26
N VAL A 22 -4.65 2.30 7.44
CA VAL A 22 -5.42 2.73 8.60
C VAL A 22 -6.08 4.08 8.32
N SER A 23 -5.32 5.00 7.76
CA SER A 23 -5.84 6.32 7.42
C SER A 23 -6.97 6.22 6.40
N ALA A 24 -6.81 5.36 5.40
CA ALA A 24 -7.85 5.15 4.39
C ALA A 24 -9.12 4.59 5.01
N PHE A 25 -8.97 3.71 6.01
CA PHE A 25 -10.12 3.13 6.68
C PHE A 25 -10.86 4.17 7.52
N ARG A 26 -10.10 4.98 8.25
CA ARG A 26 -10.69 5.87 9.25
C ARG A 26 -11.24 7.16 8.69
N ASN A 27 -10.64 7.72 7.66
CA ASN A 27 -10.95 9.06 7.22
C ASN A 27 -11.23 9.12 5.73
N LYS A 28 -12.20 9.96 5.35
CA LYS A 28 -12.41 10.30 3.96
C LYS A 28 -11.40 11.38 3.60
N GLY A 29 -10.35 10.99 2.92
CA GLY A 29 -9.31 11.94 2.58
C GLY A 29 -8.42 11.35 1.52
N LYS A 30 -7.20 11.88 1.44
CA LYS A 30 -6.28 11.52 0.37
C LYS A 30 -5.93 10.04 0.38
N SER A 31 -5.74 9.45 1.57
CA SER A 31 -5.40 8.03 1.65
C SER A 31 -6.52 7.16 1.11
N ARG A 32 -7.76 7.50 1.45
CA ARG A 32 -8.89 6.71 0.95
C ARG A 32 -9.06 6.89 -0.55
N SER A 33 -8.92 8.11 -1.04
CA SER A 33 -9.00 8.35 -2.48
C SER A 33 -7.90 7.62 -3.22
N LEU A 34 -6.70 7.62 -2.65
CA LEU A 34 -5.58 6.89 -3.23
C LEU A 34 -5.89 5.40 -3.31
N LEU A 35 -6.33 4.83 -2.19
CA LEU A 35 -6.63 3.40 -2.15
C LEU A 35 -7.70 3.03 -3.18
N SER A 36 -8.78 3.81 -3.22
CA SER A 36 -9.86 3.54 -4.17
C SER A 36 -9.36 3.61 -5.61
N GLY A 37 -8.60 4.64 -5.92
CA GLY A 37 -8.08 4.81 -7.28
C GLY A 37 -7.15 3.69 -7.67
N LEU A 38 -6.29 3.27 -6.75
CA LEU A 38 -5.36 2.19 -7.03
C LEU A 38 -6.09 0.88 -7.24
N MET A 39 -7.08 0.58 -6.41
CA MET A 39 -7.82 -0.66 -6.55
C MET A 39 -8.61 -0.71 -7.84
N GLU A 40 -9.00 0.45 -8.34
CA GLU A 40 -9.80 0.53 -9.56
C GLU A 40 -8.93 0.46 -10.81
N LYS A 41 -7.79 1.13 -10.81
CA LYS A 41 -7.02 1.33 -12.04
C LYS A 41 -5.62 0.75 -12.02
N HIS A 42 -5.14 0.35 -10.86
CA HIS A 42 -3.78 -0.16 -10.70
C HIS A 42 -3.83 -1.38 -9.80
N GLU A 43 -2.67 -1.79 -9.30
CA GLU A 43 -2.60 -2.94 -8.41
C GLU A 43 -2.02 -2.54 -7.07
N VAL A 44 -2.78 -2.78 -6.01
CA VAL A 44 -2.27 -2.66 -4.65
C VAL A 44 -1.65 -3.99 -4.29
N VAL A 45 -0.41 -3.96 -3.82
CA VAL A 45 0.32 -5.16 -3.42
C VAL A 45 0.41 -5.18 -1.90
N LEU A 46 -0.03 -6.25 -1.31
CA LEU A 46 0.01 -6.43 0.14
C LEU A 46 0.57 -7.81 0.45
N SER A 47 0.80 -8.06 1.72
CA SER A 47 1.22 -9.38 2.19
C SER A 47 0.34 -9.78 3.36
N SER A 48 0.36 -11.07 3.69
CA SER A 48 -0.38 -11.54 4.84
C SER A 48 0.12 -10.86 6.12
N GLN A 49 1.41 -10.54 6.18
CA GLN A 49 1.96 -9.84 7.35
C GLN A 49 1.40 -8.43 7.48
N ILE A 50 1.30 -7.70 6.36
CA ILE A 50 0.70 -6.37 6.38
C ILE A 50 -0.76 -6.46 6.80
N LEU A 51 -1.49 -7.44 6.27
CA LEU A 51 -2.90 -7.60 6.63
C LEU A 51 -3.07 -7.94 8.10
N ALA A 52 -2.20 -8.77 8.64
CA ALA A 52 -2.25 -9.12 10.05
C ALA A 52 -1.96 -7.91 10.93
N GLU A 53 -0.97 -7.13 10.56
CA GLU A 53 -0.66 -5.91 11.32
C GLU A 53 -1.80 -4.92 11.25
N LEU A 54 -2.41 -4.78 10.08
CA LEU A 54 -3.55 -3.89 9.91
C LEU A 54 -4.70 -4.30 10.83
N ALA A 55 -5.01 -5.61 10.86
CA ALA A 55 -6.07 -6.10 11.73
C ALA A 55 -5.76 -5.81 13.19
N ASP A 56 -4.51 -6.02 13.58
CA ASP A 56 -4.10 -5.78 14.95
C ASP A 56 -4.22 -4.31 15.32
N VAL A 57 -3.75 -3.42 14.45
CA VAL A 57 -3.82 -1.99 14.71
C VAL A 57 -5.27 -1.52 14.80
N LEU A 58 -6.11 -1.97 13.88
CA LEU A 58 -7.52 -1.54 13.87
C LEU A 58 -8.29 -2.08 15.06
N SER A 59 -7.86 -3.18 15.67
CA SER A 59 -8.55 -3.76 16.80
C SER A 59 -8.24 -3.04 18.10
N ARG A 60 -7.35 -2.08 18.11
CA ARG A 60 -7.00 -1.36 19.33
C ARG A 60 -8.16 -0.50 19.79
N ASP A 61 -8.36 -0.45 21.10
CA ASP A 61 -9.52 0.21 21.69
C ASP A 61 -9.68 1.65 21.24
N LYS A 62 -8.59 2.35 21.08
CA LYS A 62 -8.64 3.78 20.75
C LYS A 62 -9.32 4.06 19.42
N PHE A 63 -9.43 3.05 18.56
CA PHE A 63 -10.08 3.23 17.26
C PHE A 63 -11.56 2.95 17.29
N ASN A 64 -12.04 2.25 18.34
CA ASN A 64 -13.46 1.99 18.52
C ASN A 64 -14.09 1.35 17.29
N VAL A 65 -13.42 0.35 16.72
CA VAL A 65 -13.83 -0.33 15.51
C VAL A 65 -14.30 -1.73 15.86
N THR A 66 -15.43 -2.16 15.29
CA THR A 66 -15.93 -3.49 15.55
C THR A 66 -15.22 -4.53 14.71
N ASN A 67 -15.24 -5.78 15.17
CA ASN A 67 -14.65 -6.87 14.39
C ASN A 67 -15.32 -7.00 13.03
N ALA A 68 -16.63 -6.77 12.96
CA ALA A 68 -17.31 -6.83 11.68
C ALA A 68 -16.80 -5.80 10.69
N GLN A 69 -16.51 -4.59 11.18
CA GLN A 69 -15.97 -3.55 10.32
C GLN A 69 -14.56 -3.90 9.83
N ILE A 70 -13.75 -4.46 10.72
CA ILE A 70 -12.39 -4.89 10.34
C ILE A 70 -12.46 -5.98 9.30
N ASP A 71 -13.30 -6.99 9.54
CA ASP A 71 -13.42 -8.11 8.61
C ASP A 71 -13.87 -7.64 7.23
N LYS A 72 -14.80 -6.70 7.20
CA LYS A 72 -15.28 -6.19 5.92
C LYS A 72 -14.18 -5.48 5.16
N PHE A 73 -13.40 -4.64 5.85
CA PHE A 73 -12.31 -3.92 5.20
C PHE A 73 -11.24 -4.88 4.69
N LEU A 74 -10.86 -5.85 5.51
CA LEU A 74 -9.86 -6.82 5.09
C LEU A 74 -10.35 -7.64 3.90
N SER A 75 -11.64 -7.99 3.89
CA SER A 75 -12.20 -8.75 2.77
C SER A 75 -12.11 -7.95 1.47
N ILE A 76 -12.37 -6.65 1.54
CA ILE A 76 -12.25 -5.80 0.38
C ILE A 76 -10.80 -5.78 -0.11
N LEU A 77 -9.86 -5.62 0.82
CA LEU A 77 -8.46 -5.58 0.43
C LEU A 77 -8.02 -6.89 -0.21
N VAL A 78 -8.38 -8.01 0.39
CA VAL A 78 -8.00 -9.32 -0.15
C VAL A 78 -8.59 -9.52 -1.53
N ARG A 79 -9.80 -9.02 -1.74
CA ARG A 79 -10.48 -9.20 -3.02
C ARG A 79 -9.83 -8.41 -4.14
N TYR A 80 -9.36 -7.19 -3.86
CA TYR A 80 -8.88 -6.31 -4.91
C TYR A 80 -7.37 -6.12 -4.93
N ALA A 81 -6.66 -6.58 -3.93
CA ALA A 81 -5.21 -6.45 -3.89
C ALA A 81 -4.54 -7.74 -4.34
N VAL A 82 -3.28 -7.61 -4.72
CA VAL A 82 -2.42 -8.76 -4.95
C VAL A 82 -1.76 -9.06 -3.62
N VAL A 83 -2.05 -10.23 -3.05
CA VAL A 83 -1.49 -10.61 -1.76
C VAL A 83 -0.37 -11.60 -2.01
N VAL A 84 0.83 -11.25 -1.59
CA VAL A 84 2.01 -12.06 -1.85
C VAL A 84 2.53 -12.67 -0.55
N PRO A 85 3.11 -13.88 -0.62
CA PRO A 85 3.84 -14.41 0.52
C PRO A 85 5.18 -13.68 0.63
N VAL A 86 5.60 -13.41 1.84
CA VAL A 86 6.84 -12.68 2.07
C VAL A 86 7.84 -13.58 2.76
N GLN A 87 9.02 -13.64 2.18
CA GLN A 87 10.16 -14.25 2.85
C GLN A 87 11.13 -13.14 3.16
N SER A 88 11.66 -13.17 4.36
CA SER A 88 12.58 -12.14 4.81
C SER A 88 13.83 -12.18 3.93
N THR A 89 14.04 -11.16 3.13
CA THR A 89 15.20 -11.07 2.25
C THR A 89 16.05 -9.86 2.55
N SER A 90 15.60 -8.97 3.44
CA SER A 90 16.36 -7.79 3.77
C SER A 90 16.42 -7.65 5.28
N ILE A 91 17.56 -7.17 5.77
CA ILE A 91 17.75 -6.86 7.18
C ILE A 91 18.46 -5.52 7.18
N ILE A 92 17.73 -4.51 6.70
CA ILE A 92 18.32 -3.20 6.51
C ILE A 92 17.91 -2.26 7.63
N LEU A 93 16.67 -2.39 8.07
CA LEU A 93 16.10 -1.48 9.03
C LEU A 93 16.08 -2.13 10.41
N GLU A 94 16.14 -1.29 11.42
CA GLU A 94 16.05 -1.79 12.79
C GLU A 94 14.66 -2.32 13.11
N ASP A 95 13.66 -1.74 12.47
CA ASP A 95 12.28 -2.10 12.70
C ASP A 95 11.89 -3.23 11.76
N PRO A 96 11.61 -4.43 12.30
CA PRO A 96 11.23 -5.55 11.43
C PRO A 96 9.97 -5.29 10.60
N ASP A 97 9.07 -4.43 11.10
CA ASP A 97 7.85 -4.12 10.34
C ASP A 97 8.17 -3.37 9.07
N ASP A 98 9.20 -2.50 9.13
CA ASP A 98 9.61 -1.78 7.92
C ASP A 98 10.24 -2.72 6.93
N ASP A 99 11.00 -3.72 7.39
CA ASP A 99 11.55 -4.73 6.51
C ASP A 99 10.46 -5.51 5.79
N VAL A 100 9.35 -5.78 6.48
CA VAL A 100 8.22 -6.45 5.85
C VAL A 100 7.68 -5.65 4.67
N ILE A 101 7.61 -4.32 4.81
CA ILE A 101 7.15 -3.46 3.73
C ILE A 101 8.09 -3.57 2.53
N LEU A 102 9.39 -3.50 2.77
CA LEU A 102 10.37 -3.61 1.70
C LEU A 102 10.32 -4.99 1.03
N ASP A 103 10.21 -6.04 1.84
CA ASP A 103 10.13 -7.39 1.31
C ASP A 103 8.86 -7.61 0.50
N THR A 104 7.75 -7.04 0.97
CA THR A 104 6.48 -7.14 0.22
C THR A 104 6.64 -6.51 -1.16
N ALA A 105 7.26 -5.34 -1.22
CA ALA A 105 7.46 -4.66 -2.49
C ALA A 105 8.36 -5.47 -3.41
N PHE A 106 9.42 -6.04 -2.87
CA PHE A 106 10.34 -6.83 -3.69
C PHE A 106 9.66 -8.11 -4.19
N CYS A 107 9.00 -8.84 -3.30
CA CYS A 107 8.34 -10.09 -3.67
C CYS A 107 7.19 -9.86 -4.63
N GLY A 108 6.48 -8.76 -4.48
CA GLY A 108 5.34 -8.43 -5.33
C GLY A 108 5.71 -7.67 -6.57
N LYS A 109 7.00 -7.41 -6.80
CA LYS A 109 7.47 -6.66 -7.96
C LYS A 109 6.78 -5.32 -8.05
N ALA A 110 6.66 -4.64 -6.93
CA ALA A 110 6.06 -3.32 -6.89
C ALA A 110 7.04 -2.28 -7.39
N GLU A 111 6.48 -1.21 -7.92
CA GLU A 111 7.27 -0.09 -8.40
C GLU A 111 7.35 1.01 -7.35
N TYR A 112 6.38 1.06 -6.45
CA TYR A 112 6.29 2.12 -5.46
C TYR A 112 5.88 1.56 -4.12
N ILE A 113 6.35 2.23 -3.08
CA ILE A 113 5.84 2.09 -1.71
C ILE A 113 5.33 3.45 -1.30
N VAL A 114 4.10 3.50 -0.79
CA VAL A 114 3.55 4.74 -0.26
C VAL A 114 3.48 4.61 1.25
N SER A 115 4.09 5.54 1.96
CA SER A 115 4.20 5.48 3.41
C SER A 115 4.29 6.88 3.99
N GLY A 116 3.90 7.00 5.25
CA GLY A 116 4.13 8.22 6.00
C GLY A 116 5.26 8.09 7.01
N ASP A 117 5.90 6.94 7.04
CA ASP A 117 6.95 6.66 8.01
C ASP A 117 8.25 7.31 7.57
N LYS A 118 8.81 8.15 8.44
CA LYS A 118 10.03 8.86 8.13
C LYS A 118 11.21 7.93 7.86
N HIS A 119 11.25 6.79 8.54
CA HIS A 119 12.35 5.85 8.35
C HIS A 119 12.32 5.26 6.94
N LEU A 120 11.14 4.93 6.45
CA LEU A 120 11.02 4.42 5.08
C LEU A 120 11.27 5.53 4.07
N LEU A 121 10.71 6.71 4.30
CA LEU A 121 10.86 7.81 3.35
C LEU A 121 12.32 8.25 3.19
N LYS A 122 13.15 8.09 4.23
CA LYS A 122 14.56 8.44 4.15
C LYS A 122 15.32 7.55 3.19
N ILE A 123 14.85 6.34 2.95
CA ILE A 123 15.51 5.41 2.03
C ILE A 123 15.38 5.92 0.60
N VAL A 124 14.28 6.57 0.28
CA VAL A 124 13.99 7.16 -1.03
C VAL A 124 13.78 6.09 -2.09
N ARG A 125 14.71 5.16 -2.22
CA ARG A 125 14.61 4.09 -3.23
C ARG A 125 15.27 2.84 -2.69
N TYR A 126 14.58 1.73 -2.84
CA TYR A 126 15.09 0.43 -2.43
C TYR A 126 15.04 -0.48 -3.65
N ARG A 127 16.23 -0.88 -4.14
CA ARG A 127 16.32 -1.64 -5.38
C ARG A 127 15.62 -0.84 -6.48
N ASN A 128 14.60 -1.37 -7.09
CA ASN A 128 13.87 -0.65 -8.14
C ASN A 128 12.56 -0.07 -7.64
N VAL A 129 12.41 0.04 -6.32
CA VAL A 129 11.16 0.51 -5.71
C VAL A 129 11.38 1.92 -5.19
N GLU A 130 10.53 2.85 -5.62
CA GLU A 130 10.58 4.22 -5.14
C GLU A 130 9.62 4.38 -3.97
N ILE A 131 10.07 5.08 -2.92
CA ILE A 131 9.30 5.23 -1.68
C ILE A 131 8.83 6.67 -1.59
N LEU A 132 7.51 6.88 -1.52
CA LEU A 132 6.91 8.20 -1.58
C LEU A 132 5.83 8.37 -0.51
N SER A 133 5.62 9.61 -0.11
CA SER A 133 4.46 9.95 0.70
C SER A 133 3.20 9.90 -0.16
N VAL A 134 2.04 9.95 0.50
CA VAL A 134 0.77 10.00 -0.23
C VAL A 134 0.74 11.22 -1.15
N ASN A 135 1.12 12.38 -0.62
CA ASN A 135 1.09 13.60 -1.43
C ASN A 135 2.02 13.50 -2.63
N ASP A 136 3.24 13.03 -2.41
CA ASP A 136 4.22 12.95 -3.49
C ASP A 136 3.81 11.93 -4.53
N PHE A 137 3.24 10.81 -4.08
CA PHE A 137 2.78 9.80 -5.02
C PHE A 137 1.64 10.34 -5.88
N LEU A 138 0.68 11.03 -5.26
CA LEU A 138 -0.45 11.59 -6.02
C LEU A 138 0.02 12.60 -7.05
N GLN A 139 1.04 13.38 -6.74
CA GLN A 139 1.58 14.31 -7.71
C GLN A 139 2.29 13.60 -8.84
N LYS A 140 3.03 12.55 -8.51
CA LYS A 140 3.81 11.84 -9.51
C LYS A 140 2.95 11.03 -10.46
N ILE A 141 2.00 10.27 -9.92
CA ILE A 141 1.13 9.43 -10.73
C ILE A 141 0.17 10.27 -11.53
N ASP A 142 -0.11 11.44 -10.97
CA ASP A 142 -0.89 12.44 -11.61
C ASP A 142 -2.34 12.13 -11.75
N LYS A 143 -3.06 13.16 -11.94
CA LYS A 143 -4.50 13.11 -12.04
C LYS A 143 -4.97 12.29 -13.21
N LYS A 144 -4.19 12.24 -14.25
CA LYS A 144 -4.61 11.49 -15.42
C LYS A 144 -4.46 10.00 -15.27
N GLN A 145 -3.77 9.53 -14.23
CA GLN A 145 -3.58 8.11 -14.03
C GLN A 145 -4.43 7.56 -12.90
N LEU A 146 -4.99 8.41 -12.12
CA LEU A 146 -5.94 8.04 -11.09
C LEU A 146 -7.31 8.71 -11.37
#